data_78ddca62e08b6cb75848f4d5e8d52073
#
_entry.id   78ddca62e08b6cb75848f4d5e8d52073
#
_cell.length_a   1.000
_cell.length_b   1.000
_cell.length_c   1.000
_cell.angle_alpha   90.00
_cell.angle_beta   90.00
_cell.angle_gamma   90.00
#
_symmetry.space_group_name_H-M   'P 1'
#
loop_
_entity.id
_entity.type
_entity.pdbx_description
1 polymer ?
#
loop_
_entity_poly.entity_id
_entity_poly.type
_entity_poly.pdbx_seq_one_letter_code
_entity_poly.pdbx_strand_id
1 'polypeptide(L)'
;MIQTIRVTSGQEKIIAEILMKKSKAEKLDVYSIVHVENVKGYLFIEVADENTLVKLIQKVKHVKGFLKKPITMKEIETLLKAEKQPSMIIEVSDIVEMSSGPFKGERAKVLNIDEAKDEITVELIEVAVPIPVTVKSKMVKLFQKHGVDT
;
A
#
# COMPACT_ATOMS: atom_id res chain seq x y z
N MET A 1 -9.34 -14.04 -17.32
CA MET A 1 -7.94 -13.60 -17.59
C MET A 1 -7.72 -12.30 -16.86
N ILE A 2 -6.65 -12.21 -16.08
CA ILE A 2 -6.27 -10.99 -15.37
C ILE A 2 -5.07 -10.38 -16.08
N GLN A 3 -5.21 -9.12 -16.49
CA GLN A 3 -4.18 -8.38 -17.20
C GLN A 3 -3.71 -7.19 -16.36
N THR A 4 -2.43 -6.85 -16.49
CA THR A 4 -1.84 -5.68 -15.85
C THR A 4 -1.75 -4.54 -16.85
N ILE A 5 -2.31 -3.39 -16.53
CA ILE A 5 -2.14 -2.17 -17.32
C ILE A 5 -1.19 -1.21 -16.63
N ARG A 6 -0.48 -0.44 -17.45
CA ARG A 6 0.43 0.62 -16.99
C ARG A 6 -0.27 1.96 -17.08
N VAL A 7 -0.28 2.69 -15.99
CA VAL A 7 -0.94 3.99 -15.87
C VAL A 7 0.01 5.03 -15.29
N THR A 8 -0.36 6.29 -15.37
CA THR A 8 0.39 7.36 -14.71
C THR A 8 0.30 7.21 -13.19
N SER A 9 1.45 7.16 -12.53
CA SER A 9 1.53 7.08 -11.07
C SER A 9 0.79 8.23 -10.40
N GLY A 10 -0.03 7.92 -9.41
CA GLY A 10 -0.90 8.87 -8.71
C GLY A 10 -2.30 9.02 -9.33
N GLN A 11 -2.54 8.46 -10.50
CA GLN A 11 -3.84 8.53 -11.18
C GLN A 11 -4.62 7.20 -11.16
N GLU A 12 -4.14 6.20 -10.44
CA GLU A 12 -4.67 4.84 -10.48
C GLU A 12 -6.15 4.79 -10.12
N LYS A 13 -6.57 5.44 -9.05
CA LYS A 13 -7.97 5.44 -8.59
C LYS A 13 -8.90 6.10 -9.60
N ILE A 14 -8.48 7.25 -10.13
CA ILE A 14 -9.25 8.02 -11.11
C ILE A 14 -9.42 7.20 -12.40
N ILE A 15 -8.34 6.58 -12.87
CA ILE A 15 -8.37 5.75 -14.07
C ILE A 15 -9.24 4.51 -13.85
N ALA A 16 -9.16 3.87 -12.68
CA ALA A 16 -10.02 2.74 -12.34
C ALA A 16 -11.52 3.10 -12.43
N GLU A 17 -11.91 4.25 -11.92
CA GLU A 17 -13.28 4.75 -12.02
C GLU A 17 -13.72 5.02 -13.47
N ILE A 18 -12.85 5.64 -14.26
CA ILE A 18 -13.09 5.91 -15.68
C ILE A 18 -13.28 4.61 -16.46
N LEU A 19 -12.41 3.63 -16.22
CA LEU A 19 -12.49 2.31 -16.86
C LEU A 19 -13.77 1.56 -16.47
N MET A 20 -14.16 1.63 -15.21
CA MET A 20 -15.39 1.02 -14.73
C MET A 20 -16.62 1.62 -15.42
N LYS A 21 -16.70 2.93 -15.50
CA LYS A 21 -17.80 3.64 -16.19
C LYS A 21 -17.82 3.29 -17.68
N LYS A 22 -16.66 3.27 -18.34
CA LYS A 22 -16.54 2.91 -19.74
C LYS A 22 -16.97 1.47 -20.00
N SER A 23 -16.59 0.53 -19.16
CA SER A 23 -16.96 -0.87 -19.30
C SER A 23 -18.47 -1.08 -19.26
N LYS A 24 -19.16 -0.34 -18.39
CA LYS A 24 -20.62 -0.36 -18.29
C LYS A 24 -21.28 0.30 -19.49
N ALA A 25 -20.79 1.46 -19.92
CA ALA A 25 -21.34 2.22 -21.05
C ALA A 25 -21.21 1.47 -22.38
N GLU A 26 -20.08 0.81 -22.61
CA GLU A 26 -19.80 0.06 -23.83
C GLU A 26 -20.16 -1.43 -23.72
N LYS A 27 -20.69 -1.88 -22.59
CA LYS A 27 -21.06 -3.27 -22.28
C LYS A 27 -19.93 -4.26 -22.56
N LEU A 28 -18.73 -3.92 -22.05
CA LEU A 28 -17.56 -4.77 -22.19
C LEU A 28 -17.54 -5.84 -21.09
N ASP A 29 -17.02 -7.02 -21.42
CA ASP A 29 -16.88 -8.14 -20.49
C ASP A 29 -15.69 -7.95 -19.52
N VAL A 30 -15.83 -6.98 -18.63
CA VAL A 30 -14.88 -6.66 -17.57
C VAL A 30 -15.50 -7.14 -16.25
N TYR A 31 -14.81 -8.03 -15.56
CA TYR A 31 -15.30 -8.67 -14.34
C TYR A 31 -14.85 -7.96 -13.08
N SER A 32 -13.63 -7.46 -13.07
CA SER A 32 -13.11 -6.70 -11.92
C SER A 32 -11.97 -5.77 -12.33
N ILE A 33 -11.80 -4.70 -11.55
CA ILE A 33 -10.68 -3.77 -11.65
C ILE A 33 -10.10 -3.63 -10.25
N VAL A 34 -8.81 -3.96 -10.09
CA VAL A 34 -8.13 -3.97 -8.79
C VAL A 34 -7.01 -2.93 -8.78
N HIS A 35 -7.06 -2.06 -7.80
CA HIS A 35 -5.98 -1.14 -7.45
C HIS A 35 -5.33 -1.61 -6.16
N VAL A 36 -4.03 -1.84 -6.20
CA VAL A 36 -3.23 -2.19 -5.02
C VAL A 36 -2.46 -0.95 -4.58
N GLU A 37 -2.73 -0.48 -3.39
CA GLU A 37 -2.29 0.83 -2.90
C GLU A 37 -0.77 1.03 -2.94
N ASN A 38 -0.01 -0.03 -2.66
CA ASN A 38 1.46 0.01 -2.68
C ASN A 38 2.08 -0.24 -4.05
N VAL A 39 1.28 -0.58 -5.05
CA VAL A 39 1.74 -0.81 -6.43
C VAL A 39 1.39 0.41 -7.28
N LYS A 40 2.31 1.34 -7.37
CA LYS A 40 2.11 2.57 -8.13
C LYS A 40 2.34 2.38 -9.62
N GLY A 41 1.50 3.01 -10.43
CA GLY A 41 1.61 2.99 -11.89
C GLY A 41 1.02 1.75 -12.56
N TYR A 42 0.29 0.91 -11.82
CA TYR A 42 -0.32 -0.31 -12.34
C TYR A 42 -1.74 -0.50 -11.83
N LEU A 43 -2.59 -1.07 -12.69
CA LEU A 43 -3.90 -1.58 -12.33
C LEU A 43 -4.03 -3.02 -12.86
N PHE A 44 -4.80 -3.84 -12.15
CA PHE A 44 -5.07 -5.21 -12.54
C PHE A 44 -6.53 -5.31 -12.97
N ILE A 45 -6.78 -5.83 -14.17
CA ILE A 45 -8.10 -5.89 -14.76
C ILE A 45 -8.41 -7.33 -15.15
N GLU A 46 -9.51 -7.85 -14.62
CA GLU A 46 -10.05 -9.15 -15.04
C GLU A 46 -11.02 -8.96 -16.21
N VAL A 47 -10.66 -9.52 -17.34
CA VAL A 47 -11.40 -9.41 -18.61
C VAL A 47 -11.61 -10.79 -19.25
N ALA A 48 -12.62 -10.87 -20.13
CA ALA A 48 -12.86 -12.10 -20.88
C ALA A 48 -11.71 -12.46 -21.82
N ASP A 49 -11.18 -11.47 -22.54
CA ASP A 49 -10.11 -11.63 -23.51
C ASP A 49 -9.28 -10.33 -23.68
N GLU A 50 -8.19 -10.44 -24.42
CA GLU A 50 -7.29 -9.32 -24.72
C GLU A 50 -7.97 -8.23 -25.57
N ASN A 51 -8.84 -8.62 -26.51
CA ASN A 51 -9.57 -7.66 -27.34
C ASN A 51 -10.48 -6.76 -26.50
N THR A 52 -11.13 -7.31 -25.49
CA THR A 52 -11.94 -6.54 -24.52
C THR A 52 -11.07 -5.55 -23.78
N LEU A 53 -9.88 -5.95 -23.34
CA LEU A 53 -8.92 -5.06 -22.68
C LEU A 53 -8.50 -3.90 -23.59
N VAL A 54 -8.15 -4.18 -24.84
CA VAL A 54 -7.75 -3.17 -25.82
C VAL A 54 -8.87 -2.14 -26.03
N LYS A 55 -10.10 -2.60 -26.18
CA LYS A 55 -11.28 -1.72 -26.30
C LYS A 55 -11.45 -0.86 -25.05
N LEU A 56 -11.26 -1.44 -23.88
CA LEU A 56 -11.40 -0.76 -22.60
C LEU A 56 -10.40 0.39 -22.44
N ILE A 57 -9.14 0.15 -22.72
CA ILE A 57 -8.06 1.14 -22.52
C ILE A 57 -7.91 2.13 -23.68
N GLN A 58 -8.50 1.85 -24.82
CA GLN A 58 -8.41 2.69 -26.00
C GLN A 58 -8.99 4.09 -25.72
N LYS A 59 -8.27 5.12 -26.13
CA LYS A 59 -8.63 6.53 -25.94
C LYS A 59 -8.78 6.99 -24.49
N VAL A 60 -8.28 6.24 -23.52
CA VAL A 60 -8.24 6.64 -22.12
C VAL A 60 -6.91 7.35 -21.84
N LYS A 61 -6.98 8.59 -21.38
CA LYS A 61 -5.80 9.37 -20.99
C LYS A 61 -5.10 8.72 -19.80
N HIS A 62 -3.80 8.86 -19.74
CA HIS A 62 -2.93 8.35 -18.67
C HIS A 62 -2.79 6.83 -18.61
N VAL A 63 -3.39 6.08 -19.51
CA VAL A 63 -3.11 4.65 -19.71
C VAL A 63 -1.97 4.55 -20.73
N LYS A 64 -0.84 3.98 -20.31
CA LYS A 64 0.37 3.86 -21.13
C LYS A 64 0.42 2.58 -21.97
N GLY A 65 -0.35 1.58 -21.59
CA GLY A 65 -0.38 0.29 -22.26
C GLY A 65 -0.66 -0.85 -21.28
N PHE A 66 -0.48 -2.07 -21.72
CA PHE A 66 -0.65 -3.25 -20.88
C PHE A 66 0.51 -4.22 -21.05
N LEU A 67 0.73 -5.08 -20.05
CA LEU A 67 1.73 -6.12 -20.11
C LEU A 67 1.18 -7.32 -20.87
N LYS A 68 1.96 -7.88 -21.78
CA LYS A 68 1.55 -9.02 -22.63
C LYS A 68 1.30 -10.30 -21.82
N LYS A 69 2.02 -10.49 -20.73
CA LYS A 69 1.87 -11.66 -19.88
C LYS A 69 0.73 -11.47 -18.89
N PRO A 70 -0.31 -12.31 -18.89
CA PRO A 70 -1.35 -12.27 -17.86
C PRO A 70 -0.77 -12.54 -16.48
N ILE A 71 -1.35 -11.91 -15.45
CA ILE A 71 -1.02 -12.19 -14.07
C ILE A 71 -1.94 -13.26 -13.49
N THR A 72 -1.41 -14.11 -12.63
CA THR A 72 -2.20 -15.13 -11.96
C THR A 72 -2.83 -14.61 -10.68
N MET A 73 -3.93 -15.25 -10.25
CA MET A 73 -4.57 -14.92 -8.96
C MET A 73 -3.58 -15.05 -7.80
N LYS A 74 -2.69 -16.04 -7.84
CA LYS A 74 -1.66 -16.28 -6.83
C LYS A 74 -0.66 -15.12 -6.72
N GLU A 75 -0.27 -14.53 -7.84
CA GLU A 75 0.60 -13.35 -7.86
C GLU A 75 -0.10 -12.13 -7.26
N ILE A 76 -1.38 -11.94 -7.55
CA ILE A 76 -2.20 -10.87 -6.94
C ILE A 76 -2.33 -11.09 -5.43
N GLU A 77 -2.62 -12.30 -4.98
CA GLU A 77 -2.66 -12.63 -3.55
C GLU A 77 -1.34 -12.31 -2.84
N THR A 78 -0.23 -12.58 -3.49
CA THR A 78 1.10 -12.24 -2.96
C THR A 78 1.28 -10.74 -2.82
N LEU A 79 0.85 -9.95 -3.80
CA LEU A 79 0.88 -8.50 -3.74
C LEU A 79 -0.01 -7.94 -2.63
N LEU A 80 -1.21 -8.49 -2.47
CA LEU A 80 -2.14 -8.10 -1.40
C LEU A 80 -1.63 -8.47 0.00
N LYS A 81 -0.94 -9.61 0.11
CA LYS A 81 -0.31 -10.03 1.38
C LYS A 81 0.91 -9.19 1.73
N ALA A 82 1.63 -8.67 0.74
CA ALA A 82 2.73 -7.74 0.98
C ALA A 82 2.26 -6.40 1.57
N GLU A 83 1.00 -6.02 1.35
CA GLU A 83 0.38 -4.89 2.05
C GLU A 83 0.14 -5.16 3.54
N LYS A 84 -0.11 -6.40 3.88
CA LYS A 84 0.01 -6.88 5.24
C LYS A 84 1.48 -7.27 5.45
N GLN A 85 2.39 -6.30 5.48
CA GLN A 85 3.57 -6.50 6.31
C GLN A 85 3.00 -7.04 7.63
N PRO A 86 3.54 -8.13 8.17
CA PRO A 86 3.18 -8.46 9.53
C PRO A 86 3.38 -7.15 10.27
N SER A 87 2.28 -6.54 10.69
CA SER A 87 2.36 -5.52 11.69
C SER A 87 3.13 -6.22 12.78
N MET A 88 4.42 -5.96 12.84
CA MET A 88 5.19 -6.38 14.01
C MET A 88 4.37 -5.79 15.13
N ILE A 89 3.79 -6.68 15.94
CA ILE A 89 2.91 -6.26 17.01
C ILE A 89 3.77 -5.43 17.94
N ILE A 90 3.69 -4.12 17.75
CA ILE A 90 4.37 -3.16 18.59
C ILE A 90 3.50 -3.01 19.82
N GLU A 91 4.08 -3.24 20.98
CA GLU A 91 3.41 -3.14 22.26
C GLU A 91 3.97 -1.96 23.05
N VAL A 92 3.22 -1.52 24.04
CA VAL A 92 3.70 -0.50 24.99
C VAL A 92 4.97 -0.99 25.67
N SER A 93 5.92 -0.11 25.82
CA SER A 93 7.29 -0.34 26.34
C SER A 93 8.27 -0.98 25.36
N ASP A 94 7.88 -1.30 24.14
CA ASP A 94 8.82 -1.73 23.10
C ASP A 94 9.72 -0.57 22.68
N ILE A 95 10.93 -0.89 22.23
CA ILE A 95 11.86 0.06 21.64
C ILE A 95 11.66 0.02 20.11
N VAL A 96 11.41 1.18 19.54
CA VAL A 96 11.24 1.35 18.09
C VAL A 96 12.29 2.31 17.54
N GLU A 97 12.57 2.19 16.27
CA GLU A 97 13.42 3.13 15.54
C GLU A 97 12.56 3.91 14.54
N MET A 98 12.76 5.21 14.49
CA MET A 98 12.06 6.07 13.55
C MET A 98 12.59 5.82 12.14
N SER A 99 11.71 5.38 11.25
CA SER A 99 12.08 5.03 9.87
C SER A 99 11.90 6.18 8.88
N SER A 100 11.19 7.23 9.27
CA SER A 100 10.97 8.41 8.44
C SER A 100 10.68 9.64 9.28
N GLY A 101 10.62 10.81 8.64
CA GLY A 101 10.33 12.08 9.28
C GLY A 101 11.57 12.75 9.89
N PRO A 102 11.38 13.82 10.68
CA PRO A 102 12.49 14.63 11.23
C PRO A 102 13.34 13.86 12.24
N PHE A 103 12.83 12.79 12.84
CA PHE A 103 13.51 11.96 13.82
C PHE A 103 14.05 10.65 13.25
N LYS A 104 14.17 10.54 11.93
CA LYS A 104 14.66 9.33 11.27
C LYS A 104 15.99 8.87 11.85
N GLY A 105 16.07 7.59 12.23
CA GLY A 105 17.24 6.98 12.84
C GLY A 105 17.30 7.06 14.36
N GLU A 106 16.42 7.85 14.99
CA GLU A 106 16.33 7.94 16.44
C GLU A 106 15.58 6.74 17.03
N ARG A 107 15.97 6.32 18.21
CA ARG A 107 15.29 5.26 18.97
C ARG A 107 14.33 5.87 19.98
N ALA A 108 13.21 5.20 20.17
CA ALA A 108 12.18 5.67 21.09
C ALA A 108 11.49 4.50 21.79
N LYS A 109 10.98 4.76 22.99
CA LYS A 109 10.17 3.82 23.74
C LYS A 109 8.69 4.10 23.50
N VAL A 110 7.91 3.08 23.24
CA VAL A 110 6.47 3.20 23.02
C VAL A 110 5.76 3.46 24.36
N LEU A 111 5.04 4.58 24.45
CA LEU A 111 4.25 4.96 25.61
C LEU A 111 2.80 4.58 25.48
N ASN A 112 2.22 4.78 24.30
CA ASN A 112 0.81 4.51 24.02
C ASN A 112 0.60 4.16 22.55
N ILE A 113 -0.45 3.40 22.28
CA ILE A 113 -0.85 2.98 20.92
C ILE A 113 -2.33 3.31 20.75
N ASP A 114 -2.66 4.08 19.72
CA ASP A 114 -4.03 4.35 19.29
C ASP A 114 -4.30 3.62 17.97
N GLU A 115 -4.90 2.45 18.06
CA GLU A 115 -5.21 1.62 16.89
C GLU A 115 -6.25 2.26 15.97
N ALA A 116 -7.20 3.02 16.54
CA ALA A 116 -8.26 3.66 15.77
C ALA A 116 -7.72 4.75 14.84
N LYS A 117 -6.69 5.48 15.27
CA LYS A 117 -6.03 6.53 14.50
C LYS A 117 -4.76 6.08 13.79
N ASP A 118 -4.34 4.82 14.02
CA ASP A 118 -3.07 4.28 13.53
C ASP A 118 -1.87 5.14 13.96
N GLU A 119 -1.89 5.58 15.22
CA GLU A 119 -0.89 6.45 15.81
C GLU A 119 -0.21 5.79 17.02
N ILE A 120 1.06 6.07 17.17
CA ILE A 120 1.87 5.60 18.29
C ILE A 120 2.51 6.80 18.96
N THR A 121 2.36 6.90 20.29
CA THR A 121 3.08 7.89 21.08
C THR A 121 4.35 7.26 21.62
N VAL A 122 5.48 7.85 21.29
CA VAL A 122 6.80 7.37 21.65
C VAL A 122 7.60 8.46 22.38
N GLU A 123 8.53 8.04 23.23
CA GLU A 123 9.44 8.92 23.93
C GLU A 123 10.88 8.66 23.45
N LEU A 124 11.52 9.67 22.90
CA LEU A 124 12.89 9.56 22.42
C LEU A 124 13.84 9.29 23.59
N ILE A 125 14.68 8.25 23.50
CA ILE A 125 15.55 7.81 24.59
C ILE A 125 16.96 8.41 24.57
N GLU A 126 17.44 8.86 23.43
CA GLU A 126 18.79 9.39 23.25
C GLU A 126 18.86 10.92 23.36
N VAL A 127 17.82 11.55 23.92
CA VAL A 127 17.76 13.00 24.10
C VAL A 127 17.90 13.37 25.59
N ALA A 128 18.46 14.54 25.85
CA ALA A 128 18.69 15.02 27.22
C ALA A 128 17.38 15.23 28.00
N VAL A 129 16.34 15.65 27.31
CA VAL A 129 14.99 15.83 27.88
C VAL A 129 14.03 14.94 27.10
N PRO A 130 13.43 13.91 27.75
CA PRO A 130 12.45 13.06 27.08
C PRO A 130 11.23 13.86 26.64
N ILE A 131 10.93 13.79 25.35
CA ILE A 131 9.77 14.46 24.76
C ILE A 131 8.88 13.40 24.13
N PRO A 132 7.60 13.29 24.53
CA PRO A 132 6.66 12.40 23.86
C PRO A 132 6.30 12.94 22.49
N VAL A 133 6.37 12.08 21.47
CA VAL A 133 6.03 12.42 20.09
C VAL A 133 5.00 11.42 19.57
N THR A 134 3.94 11.90 18.97
CA THR A 134 2.92 11.06 18.34
C THR A 134 3.20 10.98 16.84
N VAL A 135 3.34 9.77 16.34
CA VAL A 135 3.64 9.49 14.92
C VAL A 135 2.73 8.39 14.40
N LYS A 136 2.59 8.30 13.08
CA LYS A 136 1.88 7.19 12.45
C LYS A 136 2.67 5.88 12.62
N SER A 137 1.97 4.77 12.81
CA SER A 137 2.59 3.46 13.04
C SER A 137 3.56 3.05 11.92
N LYS A 138 3.27 3.44 10.67
CA LYS A 138 4.13 3.19 9.51
C LYS A 138 5.48 3.93 9.54
N MET A 139 5.63 4.95 10.40
CA MET A 139 6.85 5.75 10.53
C MET A 139 7.87 5.14 11.48
N VAL A 140 7.53 4.05 12.15
CA VAL A 140 8.39 3.36 13.11
C VAL A 140 8.56 1.90 12.73
N LYS A 141 9.67 1.31 13.14
CA LYS A 141 9.92 -0.13 13.04
C LYS A 141 10.39 -0.65 14.39
N LEU A 142 10.04 -1.89 14.71
CA LEU A 142 10.46 -2.53 15.93
C LEU A 142 12.00 -2.66 15.95
N PHE A 143 12.62 -2.17 17.02
CA PHE A 143 14.06 -2.35 17.26
C PHE A 143 14.31 -3.44 18.30
N GLN A 144 13.60 -3.40 19.43
CA GLN A 144 13.72 -4.37 20.51
C GLN A 144 12.38 -4.52 21.23
N LYS A 145 11.93 -5.76 21.46
CA LYS A 145 10.76 -6.02 22.29
C LYS A 145 11.07 -5.83 23.77
N HIS A 146 10.08 -5.34 24.51
CA HIS A 146 10.20 -5.26 25.96
C HIS A 146 10.29 -6.66 26.57
N GLY A 147 11.07 -6.81 27.65
CA GLY A 147 11.23 -8.08 28.33
C GLY A 147 12.18 -9.08 27.66
N VAL A 148 12.81 -8.72 26.54
CA VAL A 148 13.88 -9.49 25.91
C VAL A 148 15.21 -8.93 26.38
N ASP A 149 15.84 -9.58 27.33
CA ASP A 149 17.22 -9.29 27.70
C ASP A 149 18.15 -9.77 26.58
N THR A 150 18.95 -8.90 26.10
CA THR A 150 20.04 -9.20 25.15
C THR A 150 21.30 -9.61 25.89
#